data_a57053d2d9d7f2dcff9476a90483f5ec
#
_entry.id   a57053d2d9d7f2dcff9476a90483f5ec
#
_cell.length_a   1.000
_cell.length_b   1.000
_cell.length_c   1.000
_cell.angle_alpha   90.00
_cell.angle_beta   90.00
_cell.angle_gamma   90.00
#
_symmetry.space_group_name_H-M   'P 1'
#
loop_
_entity.id
_entity.type
_entity.pdbx_description
1 polymer ?
#
loop_
_entity_poly.entity_id
_entity_poly.type
_entity_poly.pdbx_seq_one_letter_code
_entity_poly.pdbx_strand_id
1 'polypeptide(L)'
;MVQIAGKYKLEKHENFLELLKQQGVPEEHAKFANEDKPVLTIEVNGDKIKMTTSESKTKNSVIEYQLGKSIEETITSDHKLNSTAKLDGTTLTIESTAAEGGAKVLTRVYTFTETGLEVIARITRGGSTTEAKHIYKRL
;
A
#
# COMPACT_ATOMS: atom_id res chain seq x y z
N MET A 1 -5.26 -23.47 -3.96
CA MET A 1 -4.09 -22.61 -3.82
C MET A 1 -4.43 -21.19 -4.19
N VAL A 2 -4.15 -20.23 -3.32
CA VAL A 2 -4.46 -18.83 -3.56
C VAL A 2 -3.45 -18.23 -4.53
N GLN A 3 -3.95 -17.53 -5.54
CA GLN A 3 -3.11 -16.85 -6.50
C GLN A 3 -2.91 -15.38 -6.08
N ILE A 4 -1.66 -14.94 -6.02
CA ILE A 4 -1.33 -13.56 -5.66
C ILE A 4 -1.49 -12.63 -6.85
N ALA A 5 -1.00 -13.04 -8.02
CA ALA A 5 -1.13 -12.25 -9.24
C ALA A 5 -2.59 -12.12 -9.67
N GLY A 6 -2.97 -10.96 -10.14
CA GLY A 6 -4.32 -10.70 -10.61
C GLY A 6 -4.71 -9.24 -10.49
N LYS A 7 -5.97 -8.97 -10.81
CA LYS A 7 -6.55 -7.63 -10.70
C LYS A 7 -7.52 -7.59 -9.52
N TYR A 8 -7.45 -6.51 -8.79
CA TYR A 8 -8.28 -6.29 -7.60
C TYR A 8 -8.86 -4.89 -7.63
N LYS A 9 -10.15 -4.79 -7.33
CA LYS A 9 -10.80 -3.48 -7.25
C LYS A 9 -11.10 -3.15 -5.79
N LEU A 10 -10.76 -1.94 -5.36
CA LEU A 10 -11.05 -1.50 -4.00
C LEU A 10 -12.57 -1.44 -3.82
N GLU A 11 -13.06 -2.18 -2.84
CA GLU A 11 -14.48 -2.27 -2.54
C GLU A 11 -14.85 -1.37 -1.37
N LYS A 12 -14.05 -1.40 -0.31
CA LYS A 12 -14.26 -0.55 0.86
C LYS A 12 -12.96 -0.37 1.64
N HIS A 13 -12.94 0.65 2.49
CA HIS A 13 -11.81 0.89 3.38
C HIS A 13 -12.31 1.47 4.70
N GLU A 14 -11.49 1.35 5.74
CA GLU A 14 -11.76 1.87 7.07
C GLU A 14 -10.58 2.71 7.53
N ASN A 15 -10.86 3.87 8.12
CA ASN A 15 -9.87 4.76 8.73
C ASN A 15 -8.78 5.27 7.78
N PHE A 16 -9.00 5.20 6.47
CA PHE A 16 -8.01 5.61 5.49
C PHE A 16 -7.73 7.13 5.54
N LEU A 17 -8.77 7.93 5.73
CA LEU A 17 -8.62 9.37 5.80
C LEU A 17 -7.67 9.77 6.93
N GLU A 18 -7.80 9.15 8.10
CA GLU A 18 -6.94 9.43 9.25
C GLU A 18 -5.50 9.02 8.99
N LEU A 19 -5.32 7.87 8.33
CA LEU A 19 -3.99 7.40 7.94
C LEU A 19 -3.31 8.40 7.01
N LEU A 20 -4.03 8.92 6.02
CA LEU A 20 -3.49 9.90 5.09
C LEU A 20 -3.08 11.20 5.80
N LYS A 21 -3.86 11.63 6.78
CA LYS A 21 -3.51 12.80 7.58
C LYS A 21 -2.22 12.57 8.37
N GLN A 22 -2.05 11.38 8.92
CA GLN A 22 -0.82 11.03 9.65
C GLN A 22 0.40 10.94 8.73
N GLN A 23 0.19 10.68 7.45
CA GLN A 23 1.27 10.71 6.46
C GLN A 23 1.64 12.13 6.03
N GLY A 24 0.89 13.13 6.45
CA GLY A 24 1.14 14.52 6.07
C GLY A 24 0.45 14.93 4.77
N VAL A 25 -0.51 14.15 4.29
CA VAL A 25 -1.27 14.50 3.09
C VAL A 25 -2.23 15.63 3.42
N PRO A 26 -2.29 16.71 2.60
CA PRO A 26 -3.25 17.80 2.83
C PRO A 26 -4.69 17.29 2.88
N GLU A 27 -5.51 17.87 3.75
CA GLU A 27 -6.87 17.40 3.99
C GLU A 27 -7.71 17.28 2.72
N GLU A 28 -7.62 18.23 1.81
CA GLU A 28 -8.38 18.17 0.55
C GLU A 28 -7.97 16.97 -0.30
N HIS A 29 -6.67 16.71 -0.40
CA HIS A 29 -6.16 15.56 -1.14
C HIS A 29 -6.52 14.26 -0.43
N ALA A 30 -6.48 14.25 0.90
CA ALA A 30 -6.84 13.07 1.68
C ALA A 30 -8.31 12.70 1.49
N LYS A 31 -9.22 13.67 1.49
CA LYS A 31 -10.64 13.42 1.25
C LYS A 31 -10.88 12.87 -0.15
N PHE A 32 -10.21 13.44 -1.14
CA PHE A 32 -10.33 12.98 -2.53
C PHE A 32 -9.83 11.55 -2.69
N ALA A 33 -8.68 11.25 -2.10
CA ALA A 33 -8.13 9.90 -2.12
C ALA A 33 -9.02 8.90 -1.36
N ASN A 34 -9.65 9.34 -0.28
CA ASN A 34 -10.55 8.51 0.52
C ASN A 34 -11.79 8.07 -0.26
N GLU A 35 -12.21 8.87 -1.25
CA GLU A 35 -13.36 8.56 -2.10
C GLU A 35 -12.96 7.73 -3.33
N ASP A 36 -11.67 7.61 -3.58
CA ASP A 36 -11.15 6.91 -4.75
C ASP A 36 -11.26 5.39 -4.57
N LYS A 37 -11.59 4.69 -5.65
CA LYS A 37 -11.65 3.22 -5.66
C LYS A 37 -10.85 2.69 -6.84
N PRO A 38 -9.53 2.70 -6.73
CA PRO A 38 -8.68 2.28 -7.84
C PRO A 38 -8.68 0.77 -8.05
N VAL A 39 -8.19 0.37 -9.21
CA VAL A 39 -7.90 -1.03 -9.53
C VAL A 39 -6.42 -1.27 -9.29
N LEU A 40 -6.12 -2.30 -8.54
CA LEU A 40 -4.75 -2.73 -8.27
C LEU A 40 -4.46 -3.99 -9.07
N THR A 41 -3.45 -3.94 -9.93
CA THR A 41 -2.97 -5.10 -10.68
C THR A 41 -1.65 -5.57 -10.08
N ILE A 42 -1.58 -6.84 -9.72
CA ILE A 42 -0.38 -7.42 -9.14
C ILE A 42 0.17 -8.48 -10.07
N GLU A 43 1.45 -8.34 -10.42
CA GLU A 43 2.18 -9.29 -11.25
C GLU A 43 3.35 -9.83 -10.44
N VAL A 44 3.52 -11.14 -10.45
CA VAL A 44 4.63 -11.81 -9.75
C VAL A 44 5.54 -12.46 -10.78
N ASN A 45 6.82 -12.12 -10.73
CA ASN A 45 7.81 -12.65 -11.64
C ASN A 45 9.08 -13.02 -10.85
N GLY A 46 9.13 -14.28 -10.41
CA GLY A 46 10.22 -14.73 -9.55
C GLY A 46 10.19 -14.04 -8.19
N ASP A 47 11.24 -13.29 -7.88
CA ASP A 47 11.35 -12.53 -6.65
C ASP A 47 10.87 -11.08 -6.78
N LYS A 48 10.27 -10.73 -7.92
CA LYS A 48 9.79 -9.39 -8.17
C LYS A 48 8.26 -9.33 -8.15
N ILE A 49 7.73 -8.31 -7.49
CA ILE A 49 6.29 -8.07 -7.42
C ILE A 49 6.02 -6.68 -7.95
N LYS A 50 5.26 -6.61 -9.05
CA LYS A 50 4.89 -5.34 -9.66
C LYS A 50 3.45 -5.02 -9.32
N MET A 51 3.24 -3.84 -8.76
CA MET A 51 1.91 -3.33 -8.43
C MET A 51 1.58 -2.14 -9.29
N THR A 52 0.48 -2.23 -10.02
CA THR A 52 0.01 -1.15 -10.89
C THR A 52 -1.33 -0.67 -10.36
N THR A 53 -1.41 0.62 -10.06
CA THR A 53 -2.67 1.26 -9.65
C THR A 53 -3.23 1.97 -10.87
N SER A 54 -4.44 1.62 -11.27
CA SER A 54 -5.13 2.19 -12.42
C SER A 54 -6.54 2.61 -12.04
N GLU A 55 -7.21 3.34 -12.93
CA GLU A 55 -8.55 3.86 -12.71
C GLU A 55 -8.67 4.69 -11.43
N SER A 56 -7.55 5.28 -11.00
CA SER A 56 -7.52 6.16 -9.83
C SER A 56 -7.84 7.59 -10.24
N LYS A 57 -8.64 8.26 -9.43
CA LYS A 57 -8.95 9.68 -9.62
C LYS A 57 -7.82 10.58 -9.14
N THR A 58 -6.92 10.05 -8.32
CA THR A 58 -5.83 10.83 -7.76
C THR A 58 -4.53 10.63 -8.52
N LYS A 59 -4.08 9.38 -8.65
CA LYS A 59 -2.82 9.08 -9.31
C LYS A 59 -2.75 7.62 -9.71
N ASN A 60 -2.48 7.37 -10.98
CA ASN A 60 -2.12 6.05 -11.45
C ASN A 60 -0.62 5.88 -11.26
N SER A 61 -0.19 4.71 -10.80
CA SER A 61 1.21 4.47 -10.51
C SER A 61 1.61 3.03 -10.76
N VAL A 62 2.91 2.82 -10.96
CA VAL A 62 3.50 1.50 -11.09
C VAL A 62 4.68 1.45 -10.14
N ILE A 63 4.73 0.41 -9.30
CA ILE A 63 5.85 0.19 -8.43
C ILE A 63 6.25 -1.28 -8.46
N GLU A 64 7.54 -1.55 -8.51
CA GLU A 64 8.08 -2.91 -8.50
C GLU A 64 8.91 -3.11 -7.25
N TYR A 65 8.55 -4.13 -6.47
CA TYR A 65 9.30 -4.54 -5.29
C TYR A 65 10.14 -5.77 -5.64
N GLN A 66 11.34 -5.81 -5.10
CA GLN A 66 12.15 -7.02 -5.17
C GLN A 66 12.22 -7.61 -3.76
N LEU A 67 11.77 -8.85 -3.61
CA LEU A 67 11.72 -9.49 -2.30
C LEU A 67 13.10 -9.56 -1.64
N GLY A 68 13.16 -9.15 -0.38
CA GLY A 68 14.38 -9.14 0.39
C GLY A 68 15.31 -7.97 0.12
N LYS A 69 14.94 -7.05 -0.77
CA LYS A 69 15.74 -5.85 -1.07
C LYS A 69 14.94 -4.59 -0.80
N SER A 70 15.64 -3.57 -0.31
CA SER A 70 15.02 -2.27 -0.07
C SER A 70 14.98 -1.48 -1.38
N ILE A 71 13.86 -0.79 -1.61
CA ILE A 71 13.70 0.12 -2.74
C ILE A 71 13.24 1.48 -2.23
N GLU A 72 13.46 2.52 -3.02
CA GLU A 72 12.92 3.84 -2.71
C GLU A 72 11.54 3.97 -3.35
N GLU A 73 10.57 4.33 -2.53
CA GLU A 73 9.18 4.51 -2.95
C GLU A 73 8.78 5.96 -2.72
N THR A 74 8.19 6.59 -3.72
CA THR A 74 7.71 7.96 -3.62
C THR A 74 6.21 7.96 -3.32
N ILE A 75 5.83 8.47 -2.15
CA ILE A 75 4.42 8.58 -1.76
C ILE A 75 3.84 9.89 -2.29
N THR A 76 4.56 10.98 -2.06
CA THR A 76 4.23 12.29 -2.63
C THR A 76 5.52 12.92 -3.14
N SER A 77 5.42 14.07 -3.84
CA SER A 77 6.61 14.75 -4.36
C SER A 77 7.67 15.04 -3.28
N ASP A 78 7.23 15.21 -2.03
CA ASP A 78 8.11 15.57 -0.92
C ASP A 78 8.38 14.42 0.05
N HIS A 79 7.74 13.26 -0.16
CA HIS A 79 7.82 12.14 0.78
C HIS A 79 8.33 10.89 0.08
N LYS A 80 9.53 10.47 0.44
CA LYS A 80 10.15 9.25 -0.05
C LYS A 80 10.33 8.27 1.10
N LEU A 81 10.12 7.00 0.80
CA LEU A 81 10.27 5.92 1.78
C LEU A 81 11.22 4.86 1.25
N ASN A 82 11.97 4.25 2.15
CA ASN A 82 12.71 3.04 1.83
C ASN A 82 11.82 1.87 2.21
N SER A 83 11.45 1.06 1.25
CA SER A 83 10.49 -0.02 1.43
C SER A 83 11.13 -1.37 1.16
N THR A 84 10.82 -2.34 2.01
CA THR A 84 11.28 -3.72 1.87
C THR A 84 10.06 -4.64 1.87
N ALA A 85 9.95 -5.47 0.84
CA ALA A 85 8.85 -6.41 0.71
C ALA A 85 9.29 -7.83 1.09
N LYS A 86 8.42 -8.53 1.82
CA LYS A 86 8.62 -9.93 2.20
C LYS A 86 7.35 -10.70 1.91
N LEU A 87 7.48 -11.88 1.33
CA LEU A 87 6.34 -12.74 1.01
C LEU A 87 6.44 -14.02 1.84
N ASP A 88 5.37 -14.33 2.57
CA ASP A 88 5.26 -15.54 3.38
C ASP A 88 3.92 -16.20 3.08
N GLY A 89 3.94 -17.24 2.25
CA GLY A 89 2.71 -17.91 1.82
C GLY A 89 1.83 -16.98 1.00
N THR A 90 0.67 -16.63 1.54
CA THR A 90 -0.29 -15.72 0.90
C THR A 90 -0.30 -14.34 1.54
N THR A 91 0.72 -14.03 2.35
CA THR A 91 0.85 -12.74 3.02
C THR A 91 2.08 -12.01 2.53
N LEU A 92 1.87 -10.81 1.98
CA LEU A 92 2.95 -9.92 1.57
C LEU A 92 3.03 -8.77 2.58
N THR A 93 4.20 -8.58 3.17
CA THR A 93 4.45 -7.50 4.12
C THR A 93 5.42 -6.52 3.53
N ILE A 94 5.06 -5.23 3.49
CA ILE A 94 5.92 -4.16 3.03
C ILE A 94 6.19 -3.22 4.21
N GLU A 95 7.44 -3.15 4.65
CA GLU A 95 7.87 -2.26 5.70
C GLU A 95 8.60 -1.07 5.09
N SER A 96 8.17 0.13 5.45
CA SER A 96 8.71 1.36 4.90
C SER A 96 9.15 2.30 6.01
N THR A 97 10.32 2.91 5.81
CA THR A 97 10.85 3.93 6.72
C THR A 97 11.11 5.19 5.93
N ALA A 98 11.11 6.35 6.61
CA ALA A 98 11.38 7.62 5.94
C ALA A 98 12.81 7.62 5.39
N ALA A 99 12.97 7.95 4.09
CA ALA A 99 14.27 7.96 3.43
C ALA A 99 15.25 8.97 4.06
N GLU A 100 14.73 10.04 4.63
CA GLU A 100 15.55 11.09 5.26
C GLU A 100 15.82 10.83 6.73
N GLY A 101 15.50 9.65 7.23
CA GLY A 101 15.74 9.29 8.62
C GLY A 101 14.77 9.98 9.58
N GLY A 102 13.60 9.50 9.72
CA GLY A 102 12.60 9.99 10.66
C GLY A 102 12.04 8.87 11.50
N ALA A 103 11.25 9.21 12.50
CA ALA A 103 10.58 8.23 13.35
C ALA A 103 9.33 7.64 12.71
N LYS A 104 9.05 8.01 11.47
CA LYS A 104 7.85 7.56 10.74
C LYS A 104 8.07 6.20 10.12
N VAL A 105 7.26 5.22 10.50
CA VAL A 105 7.31 3.87 9.95
C VAL A 105 5.93 3.52 9.40
N LEU A 106 5.90 3.06 8.16
CA LEU A 106 4.67 2.59 7.52
C LEU A 106 4.81 1.10 7.26
N THR A 107 3.87 0.31 7.77
CA THR A 107 3.81 -1.13 7.53
C THR A 107 2.52 -1.44 6.80
N ARG A 108 2.62 -2.16 5.68
CA ARG A 108 1.47 -2.60 4.90
C ARG A 108 1.47 -4.11 4.81
N VAL A 109 0.38 -4.74 5.23
CA VAL A 109 0.23 -6.19 5.18
C VAL A 109 -0.88 -6.53 4.18
N TYR A 110 -0.53 -7.28 3.15
CA TYR A 110 -1.43 -7.71 2.09
C TYR A 110 -1.73 -9.19 2.29
N THR A 111 -2.99 -9.49 2.59
CA THR A 111 -3.42 -10.88 2.75
C THR A 111 -4.28 -11.25 1.55
N PHE A 112 -3.79 -12.18 0.74
CA PHE A 112 -4.47 -12.61 -0.48
C PHE A 112 -5.39 -13.78 -0.18
N THR A 113 -6.60 -13.71 -0.70
CA THR A 113 -7.61 -14.76 -0.55
C THR A 113 -8.12 -15.17 -1.93
N GLU A 114 -8.92 -16.22 -1.99
CA GLU A 114 -9.50 -16.67 -3.25
C GLU A 114 -10.46 -15.66 -3.86
N THR A 115 -11.10 -14.84 -3.01
CA THR A 115 -12.11 -13.87 -3.45
C THR A 115 -11.58 -12.45 -3.55
N GLY A 116 -10.39 -12.17 -3.02
CA GLY A 116 -9.87 -10.82 -3.05
C GLY A 116 -8.60 -10.65 -2.25
N LEU A 117 -8.46 -9.44 -1.70
CA LEU A 117 -7.26 -9.00 -1.00
C LEU A 117 -7.66 -8.10 0.15
N GLU A 118 -7.04 -8.29 1.29
CA GLU A 118 -7.19 -7.39 2.44
C GLU A 118 -5.83 -6.74 2.72
N VAL A 119 -5.82 -5.41 2.80
CA VAL A 119 -4.61 -4.65 3.10
C VAL A 119 -4.80 -3.92 4.42
N ILE A 120 -3.87 -4.13 5.33
CA ILE A 120 -3.82 -3.39 6.59
C ILE A 120 -2.58 -2.50 6.54
N ALA A 121 -2.80 -1.18 6.60
CA ALA A 121 -1.73 -0.20 6.61
C ALA A 121 -1.63 0.42 8.00
N ARG A 122 -0.43 0.43 8.57
CA ARG A 122 -0.16 1.02 9.88
C ARG A 122 0.95 2.05 9.74
N ILE A 123 0.69 3.23 10.26
CA ILE A 123 1.71 4.27 10.34
C ILE A 123 1.98 4.58 11.80
N THR A 124 3.26 4.57 12.17
CA THR A 124 3.69 4.94 13.52
C THR A 124 4.48 6.22 13.42
N ARG A 125 4.07 7.22 14.19
CA ARG A 125 4.71 8.53 14.21
C ARG A 125 4.65 9.10 15.62
N GLY A 126 5.82 9.41 16.20
CA GLY A 126 5.89 10.04 17.51
C GLY A 126 5.23 9.24 18.63
N GLY A 127 5.32 7.90 18.59
CA GLY A 127 4.72 7.04 19.61
C GLY A 127 3.24 6.74 19.39
N SER A 128 2.62 7.30 18.36
CA SER A 128 1.22 7.02 18.01
C SER A 128 1.14 6.14 16.77
N THR A 129 0.23 5.18 16.77
CA THR A 129 0.00 4.30 15.64
C THR A 129 -1.41 4.48 15.12
N THR A 130 -1.52 4.71 13.80
CA THR A 130 -2.79 4.80 13.10
C THR A 130 -2.88 3.63 12.13
N GLU A 131 -4.00 2.94 12.12
CA GLU A 131 -4.22 1.78 11.27
C GLU A 131 -5.41 2.02 10.33
N ALA A 132 -5.25 1.64 9.07
CA ALA A 132 -6.32 1.66 8.08
C ALA A 132 -6.42 0.30 7.40
N LYS A 133 -7.62 -0.04 6.97
CA LYS A 133 -7.90 -1.32 6.32
C LYS A 133 -8.54 -1.08 4.96
N HIS A 134 -8.05 -1.78 3.95
CA HIS A 134 -8.61 -1.75 2.60
C HIS A 134 -9.04 -3.15 2.20
N ILE A 135 -10.23 -3.27 1.63
CA ILE A 135 -10.74 -4.55 1.15
C ILE A 135 -10.94 -4.44 -0.35
N TYR A 136 -10.25 -5.30 -1.08
CA TYR A 136 -10.31 -5.39 -2.52
C TYR A 136 -11.01 -6.66 -2.94
N LYS A 137 -11.78 -6.57 -4.00
CA LYS A 137 -12.43 -7.73 -4.62
C LYS A 137 -11.63 -8.16 -5.85
N ARG A 138 -11.42 -9.45 -5.99
CA ARG A 138 -10.75 -10.00 -7.16
C ARG A 138 -11.66 -9.88 -8.38
N LEU A 139 -11.10 -9.36 -9.46
CA LEU A 139 -11.81 -9.24 -10.73
C LEU A 139 -11.63 -10.47 -11.62
#